data_bd50a1158cea4c2527e8526d20ac892b
#
_entry.id   bd50a1158cea4c2527e8526d20ac892b
#
_cell.length_a   1.000
_cell.length_b   1.000
_cell.length_c   1.000
_cell.angle_alpha   90.00
_cell.angle_beta   90.00
_cell.angle_gamma   90.00
#
_symmetry.space_group_name_H-M   'P 1'
#
loop_
_entity.id
_entity.type
_entity.pdbx_description
1 polymer ?
#
loop_
_entity_poly.entity_id
_entity_poly.type
_entity_poly.pdbx_seq_one_letter_code
_entity_poly.pdbx_strand_id
1 'polypeptide(L)'
;MRTRRDQVQAYRFVTRRIVSALLSGDPETSNLPMRRLGMAVFGSVIAAAVVLGGVGAYGQFTGNTAPLEPNTLVIERETGATYVFVDGQLHPTLNYTSARLIINEPAPQVRTMSQASIRERPRGRTVGIVGAPDALPDRKSLTGLPWSVCDVPDPADPRRSGSTQVVINRPLPGGVPLGDRAVLVEVDGQRHLLTGNARLQVTGGDSALAALRMANAPRLPVGQQLLNAVPAGPILRKPAIAGEDEASTRTERPAKVGQVFRAAGQHYVLTREGLSAIGELSALLLLRDGGQVTDITPAQAGKLLTDQRVEESGMPQALPALHQVSLGRTAICATYRDGVNGGPPTTTLEVFDRAPQELVAAVPVRQTGRDGVRTAEAVLLPGGKGVLVQATPGSGESGTAAAGATVYLISAQGVRYPLGIGAMSALGYEGSKPLAVPASLLALVPTGPTLSRDEALAHFSPGTPPSARPAASSGGAAKSSGSPTSSPSGGSAESSGRPSSGGSTEPSGGPSSGASASPDPAASSPGAGD
;
A
#
# COMPACT_ATOMS: atom_id res chain seq x y z
N MET A 1 82.72 -67.33 -26.89
CA MET A 1 82.90 -65.87 -26.61
C MET A 1 81.57 -65.32 -26.30
N ARG A 2 81.30 -64.94 -25.02
CA ARG A 2 80.06 -64.26 -24.64
C ARG A 2 80.17 -62.81 -25.08
N THR A 3 79.29 -62.41 -25.96
CA THR A 3 79.26 -61.05 -26.48
C THR A 3 78.75 -60.05 -25.40
N ARG A 4 79.23 -58.82 -25.39
CA ARG A 4 78.73 -57.73 -24.47
C ARG A 4 77.25 -57.60 -24.48
N ARG A 5 76.59 -57.99 -25.55
CA ARG A 5 75.14 -57.94 -25.74
C ARG A 5 74.42 -59.00 -24.86
N ASP A 6 75.04 -60.19 -24.73
CA ASP A 6 74.50 -61.27 -23.92
C ASP A 6 74.56 -60.91 -22.40
N GLN A 7 75.63 -60.25 -21.99
CA GLN A 7 75.81 -59.78 -20.61
C GLN A 7 74.75 -58.73 -20.22
N VAL A 8 74.47 -57.78 -21.13
CA VAL A 8 73.47 -56.76 -20.90
C VAL A 8 72.05 -57.39 -20.86
N GLN A 9 71.82 -58.37 -21.72
CA GLN A 9 70.50 -59.10 -21.68
C GLN A 9 70.35 -59.92 -20.40
N ALA A 10 71.40 -60.63 -19.99
CA ALA A 10 71.34 -61.37 -18.71
C ALA A 10 71.15 -60.44 -17.50
N TYR A 11 71.90 -59.34 -17.48
CA TYR A 11 71.73 -58.35 -16.42
C TYR A 11 70.27 -57.77 -16.35
N ARG A 12 69.71 -57.38 -17.47
CA ARG A 12 68.36 -56.92 -17.58
C ARG A 12 67.34 -57.99 -17.18
N PHE A 13 67.62 -59.26 -17.52
CA PHE A 13 66.73 -60.34 -17.11
C PHE A 13 66.75 -60.55 -15.60
N VAL A 14 67.92 -60.61 -14.96
CA VAL A 14 68.07 -60.77 -13.52
C VAL A 14 67.50 -59.61 -12.78
N THR A 15 67.76 -58.37 -13.23
CA THR A 15 67.18 -57.14 -12.58
C THR A 15 65.69 -57.16 -12.66
N ARG A 16 65.08 -57.55 -13.78
CA ARG A 16 63.61 -57.66 -13.89
C ARG A 16 63.06 -58.72 -12.96
N ARG A 17 63.67 -59.83 -12.75
CA ARG A 17 63.26 -60.90 -11.83
C ARG A 17 63.33 -60.45 -10.37
N ILE A 18 64.39 -59.74 -10.01
CA ILE A 18 64.57 -59.21 -8.68
C ILE A 18 63.46 -58.16 -8.37
N VAL A 19 63.23 -57.26 -9.31
CA VAL A 19 62.19 -56.21 -9.17
C VAL A 19 60.78 -56.84 -9.10
N SER A 20 60.52 -57.91 -9.94
CA SER A 20 59.22 -58.60 -9.90
C SER A 20 59.08 -59.39 -8.63
N ALA A 21 60.07 -60.03 -8.09
CA ALA A 21 60.02 -60.76 -6.82
C ALA A 21 59.82 -59.82 -5.65
N LEU A 22 60.43 -58.65 -5.63
CA LEU A 22 60.27 -57.64 -4.57
C LEU A 22 58.89 -56.95 -4.58
N LEU A 23 58.30 -56.74 -5.77
CA LEU A 23 57.05 -55.97 -5.90
C LEU A 23 55.80 -56.85 -5.93
N SER A 24 55.89 -58.08 -6.38
CA SER A 24 54.76 -58.98 -6.60
C SER A 24 54.86 -60.27 -5.82
N GLY A 25 55.98 -60.57 -5.13
CA GLY A 25 56.20 -61.83 -4.40
C GLY A 25 56.38 -63.02 -5.32
N ASP A 26 56.36 -62.83 -6.66
CA ASP A 26 56.54 -63.91 -7.67
C ASP A 26 57.59 -63.52 -8.73
N PRO A 27 58.65 -64.33 -8.84
CA PRO A 27 59.74 -64.03 -9.77
C PRO A 27 59.43 -64.35 -11.24
N GLU A 28 58.33 -64.99 -11.59
CA GLU A 28 58.01 -65.45 -12.94
C GLU A 28 56.87 -64.66 -13.61
N THR A 29 56.35 -63.59 -13.00
CA THR A 29 55.36 -62.76 -13.65
C THR A 29 55.86 -62.06 -14.88
N SER A 30 55.28 -62.37 -16.03
CA SER A 30 55.63 -61.75 -17.34
C SER A 30 55.19 -60.29 -17.45
N ASN A 31 54.34 -59.81 -16.53
CA ASN A 31 53.79 -58.43 -16.54
C ASN A 31 54.33 -57.65 -15.36
N LEU A 32 55.20 -56.70 -15.57
CA LEU A 32 55.65 -55.76 -14.54
C LEU A 32 54.49 -54.91 -14.08
N PRO A 33 54.21 -54.85 -12.75
CA PRO A 33 53.14 -54.03 -12.21
C PRO A 33 53.26 -52.55 -12.56
N MET A 34 54.47 -52.05 -12.78
CA MET A 34 54.78 -50.69 -13.22
C MET A 34 54.17 -50.32 -14.58
N ARG A 35 53.98 -51.29 -15.49
CA ARG A 35 53.35 -51.01 -16.79
C ARG A 35 51.83 -50.78 -16.67
N ARG A 36 51.17 -51.46 -15.75
CA ARG A 36 49.75 -51.25 -15.48
C ARG A 36 49.56 -49.89 -14.79
N LEU A 37 50.39 -49.56 -13.81
CA LEU A 37 50.38 -48.27 -13.15
C LEU A 37 50.68 -47.13 -14.13
N GLY A 38 51.70 -47.27 -14.99
CA GLY A 38 52.02 -46.30 -16.03
C GLY A 38 50.88 -46.09 -17.03
N MET A 39 50.20 -47.16 -17.46
CA MET A 39 49.01 -47.05 -18.33
C MET A 39 47.82 -46.44 -17.62
N ALA A 40 47.63 -46.72 -16.33
CA ALA A 40 46.55 -46.10 -15.54
C ALA A 40 46.79 -44.58 -15.35
N VAL A 41 48.02 -44.18 -15.03
CA VAL A 41 48.40 -42.75 -14.94
C VAL A 41 48.26 -42.05 -16.29
N PHE A 42 48.72 -42.67 -17.37
CA PHE A 42 48.58 -42.10 -18.71
C PHE A 42 47.10 -41.99 -19.12
N GLY A 43 46.29 -43.00 -18.83
CA GLY A 43 44.87 -42.99 -19.09
C GLY A 43 44.14 -41.91 -18.27
N SER A 44 44.53 -41.72 -17.01
CA SER A 44 43.92 -40.66 -16.14
C SER A 44 44.30 -39.26 -16.60
N VAL A 45 45.52 -39.04 -17.09
CA VAL A 45 45.93 -37.75 -17.65
C VAL A 45 45.15 -37.43 -18.94
N ILE A 46 44.96 -38.43 -19.82
CA ILE A 46 44.15 -38.24 -21.02
C ILE A 46 42.68 -37.97 -20.64
N ALA A 47 42.12 -38.75 -19.71
CA ALA A 47 40.76 -38.52 -19.24
C ALA A 47 40.61 -37.13 -18.63
N ALA A 48 41.55 -36.70 -17.80
CA ALA A 48 41.56 -35.34 -17.24
C ALA A 48 41.66 -34.26 -18.33
N ALA A 49 42.49 -34.44 -19.33
CA ALA A 49 42.64 -33.53 -20.47
C ALA A 49 41.35 -33.44 -21.31
N VAL A 50 40.65 -34.58 -21.53
CA VAL A 50 39.38 -34.62 -22.25
C VAL A 50 38.27 -33.92 -21.43
N VAL A 51 38.21 -34.18 -20.11
CA VAL A 51 37.23 -33.51 -19.24
C VAL A 51 37.49 -32.00 -19.18
N LEU A 52 38.72 -31.59 -18.94
CA LEU A 52 39.11 -30.17 -18.90
C LEU A 52 38.92 -29.49 -20.27
N GLY A 53 39.26 -30.17 -21.35
CA GLY A 53 39.01 -29.69 -22.71
C GLY A 53 37.50 -29.59 -23.02
N GLY A 54 36.75 -30.59 -22.64
CA GLY A 54 35.29 -30.59 -22.79
C GLY A 54 34.60 -29.50 -21.97
N VAL A 55 34.99 -29.34 -20.69
CA VAL A 55 34.50 -28.26 -19.84
C VAL A 55 34.91 -26.88 -20.35
N GLY A 56 36.17 -26.76 -20.83
CA GLY A 56 36.68 -25.53 -21.44
C GLY A 56 35.92 -25.17 -22.72
N ALA A 57 35.68 -26.14 -23.61
CA ALA A 57 34.89 -25.94 -24.82
C ALA A 57 33.44 -25.59 -24.48
N TYR A 58 32.81 -26.32 -23.55
CA TYR A 58 31.47 -26.01 -23.08
C TYR A 58 31.40 -24.61 -22.47
N GLY A 59 32.39 -24.19 -21.69
CA GLY A 59 32.52 -22.84 -21.15
C GLY A 59 32.65 -21.75 -22.23
N GLN A 60 33.27 -22.04 -23.35
CA GLN A 60 33.34 -21.13 -24.48
C GLN A 60 32.02 -20.99 -25.22
N PHE A 61 31.28 -22.09 -25.39
CA PHE A 61 29.99 -22.07 -26.11
C PHE A 61 28.79 -21.56 -25.25
N THR A 62 28.86 -21.77 -23.94
CA THR A 62 27.81 -21.32 -22.99
C THR A 62 28.25 -20.13 -22.15
N GLY A 63 29.51 -19.71 -22.24
CA GLY A 63 30.10 -18.64 -21.44
C GLY A 63 29.81 -17.22 -21.95
N ASN A 64 30.37 -16.25 -21.25
CA ASN A 64 30.22 -14.79 -21.42
C ASN A 64 30.59 -14.24 -22.83
N THR A 65 31.12 -15.04 -23.71
CA THR A 65 31.58 -14.65 -25.06
C THR A 65 30.52 -14.82 -26.14
N ALA A 66 29.40 -15.55 -25.86
CA ALA A 66 28.33 -15.69 -26.84
C ALA A 66 27.72 -14.31 -27.17
N PRO A 67 27.30 -14.06 -28.42
CA PRO A 67 26.61 -12.84 -28.80
C PRO A 67 25.38 -12.60 -27.90
N LEU A 68 25.14 -11.36 -27.54
CA LEU A 68 23.90 -10.96 -26.85
C LEU A 68 22.82 -10.81 -27.90
N GLU A 69 21.68 -11.45 -27.64
CA GLU A 69 20.49 -11.23 -28.44
C GLU A 69 19.83 -9.91 -28.04
N PRO A 70 19.14 -9.22 -28.96
CA PRO A 70 18.35 -8.05 -28.60
C PRO A 70 17.36 -8.38 -27.46
N ASN A 71 17.01 -7.39 -26.64
CA ASN A 71 16.11 -7.52 -25.50
C ASN A 71 16.60 -8.52 -24.41
N THR A 72 17.90 -8.72 -24.27
CA THR A 72 18.47 -9.54 -23.19
C THR A 72 18.69 -8.69 -21.93
N LEU A 73 18.22 -9.21 -20.78
CA LEU A 73 18.54 -8.69 -19.47
C LEU A 73 19.90 -9.24 -19.02
N VAL A 74 20.84 -8.35 -18.73
CA VAL A 74 22.17 -8.72 -18.28
C VAL A 74 22.33 -8.34 -16.81
N ILE A 75 22.78 -9.29 -16.00
CA ILE A 75 23.10 -9.08 -14.58
C ILE A 75 24.61 -9.21 -14.42
N GLU A 76 25.24 -8.17 -13.91
CA GLU A 76 26.66 -8.19 -13.56
C GLU A 76 26.88 -9.09 -12.34
N ARG A 77 27.74 -10.08 -12.48
CA ARG A 77 27.96 -11.10 -11.44
C ARG A 77 28.54 -10.52 -10.16
N GLU A 78 29.45 -9.58 -10.29
CA GLU A 78 30.25 -9.05 -9.20
C GLU A 78 29.49 -8.03 -8.36
N THR A 79 28.60 -7.23 -8.96
CA THR A 79 27.90 -6.13 -8.29
C THR A 79 26.38 -6.34 -8.20
N GLY A 80 25.84 -7.25 -9.02
CA GLY A 80 24.37 -7.40 -9.18
C GLY A 80 23.73 -6.29 -10.02
N ALA A 81 24.52 -5.38 -10.60
CA ALA A 81 24.00 -4.32 -11.44
C ALA A 81 23.27 -4.88 -12.67
N THR A 82 22.16 -4.27 -13.02
CA THR A 82 21.30 -4.70 -14.13
C THR A 82 21.51 -3.81 -15.35
N TYR A 83 21.55 -4.46 -16.51
CA TYR A 83 21.65 -3.82 -17.80
C TYR A 83 20.62 -4.42 -18.76
N VAL A 84 20.18 -3.65 -19.73
CA VAL A 84 19.38 -4.13 -20.86
C VAL A 84 20.16 -3.97 -22.14
N PHE A 85 20.18 -5.00 -22.99
CA PHE A 85 20.80 -4.95 -24.31
C PHE A 85 19.75 -4.59 -25.36
N VAL A 86 19.75 -3.32 -25.77
CA VAL A 86 18.81 -2.75 -26.74
C VAL A 86 19.61 -1.95 -27.77
N ASP A 87 19.22 -2.01 -29.03
CA ASP A 87 19.86 -1.29 -30.15
C ASP A 87 21.38 -1.46 -30.22
N GLY A 88 21.87 -2.67 -29.88
CA GLY A 88 23.28 -3.00 -29.93
C GLY A 88 24.14 -2.44 -28.78
N GLN A 89 23.52 -1.83 -27.78
CA GLN A 89 24.19 -1.22 -26.63
C GLN A 89 23.69 -1.78 -25.29
N LEU A 90 24.56 -1.82 -24.30
CA LEU A 90 24.21 -2.16 -22.92
C LEU A 90 23.85 -0.87 -22.16
N HIS A 91 22.57 -0.71 -21.85
CA HIS A 91 22.07 0.39 -21.04
C HIS A 91 22.03 -0.02 -19.55
N PRO A 92 22.79 0.64 -18.67
CA PRO A 92 22.63 0.45 -17.24
C PRO A 92 21.20 0.82 -16.83
N THR A 93 20.55 0.01 -15.99
CA THR A 93 19.21 0.30 -15.49
C THR A 93 19.23 0.64 -14.01
N LEU A 94 18.36 1.58 -13.61
CA LEU A 94 18.27 2.02 -12.19
C LEU A 94 17.75 0.90 -11.27
N ASN A 95 16.94 -0.02 -11.80
CA ASN A 95 16.34 -1.12 -11.04
C ASN A 95 15.89 -2.24 -11.99
N TYR A 96 15.68 -3.42 -11.42
CA TYR A 96 15.24 -4.61 -12.15
C TYR A 96 13.88 -4.43 -12.82
N THR A 97 12.94 -3.73 -12.14
CA THR A 97 11.60 -3.45 -12.69
C THR A 97 11.68 -2.66 -13.99
N SER A 98 12.54 -1.63 -14.05
CA SER A 98 12.76 -0.87 -15.28
C SER A 98 13.30 -1.73 -16.40
N ALA A 99 14.27 -2.60 -16.09
CA ALA A 99 14.82 -3.54 -17.06
C ALA A 99 13.73 -4.44 -17.66
N ARG A 100 12.85 -4.99 -16.82
CA ARG A 100 11.71 -5.80 -17.24
C ARG A 100 10.74 -5.03 -18.17
N LEU A 101 10.40 -3.80 -17.80
CA LEU A 101 9.50 -2.95 -18.58
C LEU A 101 10.09 -2.57 -19.94
N ILE A 102 11.39 -2.30 -20.03
CA ILE A 102 12.07 -1.95 -21.29
C ILE A 102 12.03 -3.12 -22.25
N ILE A 103 12.37 -4.32 -21.78
CA ILE A 103 12.37 -5.55 -22.58
C ILE A 103 10.95 -5.89 -23.06
N ASN A 104 9.96 -5.64 -22.21
CA ASN A 104 8.54 -5.82 -22.52
C ASN A 104 8.17 -7.27 -22.91
N GLU A 105 8.84 -8.25 -22.33
CA GLU A 105 8.59 -9.68 -22.51
C GLU A 105 8.22 -10.35 -21.18
N PRO A 106 7.21 -11.25 -21.14
CA PRO A 106 6.79 -11.93 -19.92
C PRO A 106 7.90 -12.77 -19.28
N ALA A 107 8.76 -13.37 -20.10
CA ALA A 107 9.88 -14.21 -19.68
C ALA A 107 11.15 -13.80 -20.46
N PRO A 108 11.82 -12.70 -20.07
CA PRO A 108 12.99 -12.23 -20.77
C PRO A 108 14.16 -13.19 -20.62
N GLN A 109 15.02 -13.25 -21.63
CA GLN A 109 16.31 -13.89 -21.49
C GLN A 109 17.15 -13.15 -20.44
N VAL A 110 17.61 -13.89 -19.44
CA VAL A 110 18.49 -13.35 -18.40
C VAL A 110 19.87 -13.97 -18.54
N ARG A 111 20.89 -13.14 -18.65
CA ARG A 111 22.29 -13.60 -18.71
C ARG A 111 23.12 -12.97 -17.60
N THR A 112 23.85 -13.79 -16.87
CA THR A 112 24.83 -13.30 -15.91
C THR A 112 26.18 -13.16 -16.61
N MET A 113 26.77 -11.97 -16.59
CA MET A 113 28.05 -11.67 -17.21
C MET A 113 29.05 -11.14 -16.19
N SER A 114 30.35 -11.36 -16.44
CA SER A 114 31.39 -10.74 -15.63
C SER A 114 31.55 -9.26 -15.98
N GLN A 115 32.03 -8.47 -15.03
CA GLN A 115 32.32 -7.05 -15.25
C GLN A 115 33.30 -6.85 -16.41
N ALA A 116 34.31 -7.75 -16.57
CA ALA A 116 35.27 -7.71 -17.67
C ALA A 116 34.57 -7.82 -19.03
N SER A 117 33.63 -8.78 -19.18
CA SER A 117 32.88 -8.98 -20.43
C SER A 117 31.92 -7.83 -20.74
N ILE A 118 31.42 -7.15 -19.70
CA ILE A 118 30.53 -5.97 -19.85
C ILE A 118 31.36 -4.76 -20.32
N ARG A 119 32.60 -4.58 -19.83
CA ARG A 119 33.47 -3.46 -20.21
C ARG A 119 33.79 -3.40 -21.69
N GLU A 120 33.89 -4.54 -22.34
CA GLU A 120 34.20 -4.67 -23.76
C GLU A 120 33.02 -4.34 -24.69
N ARG A 121 31.84 -4.12 -24.15
CA ARG A 121 30.63 -3.88 -24.92
C ARG A 121 30.27 -2.39 -25.03
N PRO A 122 29.68 -1.96 -26.17
CA PRO A 122 29.15 -0.60 -26.29
C PRO A 122 28.13 -0.30 -25.19
N ARG A 123 28.28 0.87 -24.56
CA ARG A 123 27.40 1.30 -23.47
C ARG A 123 26.53 2.47 -23.87
N GLY A 124 25.25 2.34 -23.59
CA GLY A 124 24.29 3.41 -23.68
C GLY A 124 24.17 4.24 -22.38
N ARG A 125 23.28 5.20 -22.39
CA ARG A 125 22.95 6.02 -21.21
C ARG A 125 22.20 5.19 -20.17
N THR A 126 22.33 5.57 -18.91
CA THR A 126 21.52 4.99 -17.83
C THR A 126 20.05 5.34 -18.03
N VAL A 127 19.19 4.34 -17.92
CA VAL A 127 17.74 4.43 -18.09
C VAL A 127 17.01 3.85 -16.89
N GLY A 128 15.76 4.22 -16.68
CA GLY A 128 14.92 3.61 -15.66
C GLY A 128 14.10 4.61 -14.86
N ILE A 129 13.19 4.06 -14.09
CA ILE A 129 12.22 4.79 -13.27
C ILE A 129 12.81 4.98 -11.88
N VAL A 130 13.00 6.22 -11.47
CA VAL A 130 13.46 6.55 -10.12
C VAL A 130 12.39 6.15 -9.10
N GLY A 131 12.76 5.35 -8.11
CA GLY A 131 11.84 4.90 -7.06
C GLY A 131 10.94 3.72 -7.45
N ALA A 132 11.16 3.09 -8.61
CA ALA A 132 10.54 1.79 -8.90
C ALA A 132 11.18 0.69 -8.04
N PRO A 133 10.43 -0.38 -7.69
CA PRO A 133 10.95 -1.44 -6.82
C PRO A 133 11.99 -2.29 -7.54
N ASP A 134 13.06 -2.68 -6.84
CA ASP A 134 14.01 -3.67 -7.36
C ASP A 134 13.46 -5.09 -7.28
N ALA A 135 12.72 -5.39 -6.20
CA ALA A 135 12.11 -6.69 -5.98
C ALA A 135 10.64 -6.68 -6.41
N LEU A 136 10.30 -7.53 -7.36
CA LEU A 136 8.93 -7.79 -7.78
C LEU A 136 8.44 -9.10 -7.14
N PRO A 137 7.22 -9.15 -6.61
CA PRO A 137 6.64 -10.39 -6.15
C PRO A 137 6.39 -11.33 -7.34
N ASP A 138 6.70 -12.60 -7.18
CA ASP A 138 6.30 -13.60 -8.17
C ASP A 138 4.79 -13.68 -8.27
N ARG A 139 4.27 -14.12 -9.41
CA ARG A 139 2.83 -14.33 -9.62
C ARG A 139 2.19 -15.22 -8.54
N LYS A 140 2.91 -16.24 -8.06
CA LYS A 140 2.47 -17.12 -6.96
C LYS A 140 2.57 -16.47 -5.57
N SER A 141 3.27 -15.36 -5.49
CA SER A 141 3.44 -14.56 -4.26
C SER A 141 2.48 -13.39 -4.19
N LEU A 142 1.59 -13.25 -5.18
CA LEU A 142 0.48 -12.31 -5.11
C LEU A 142 -0.51 -12.77 -4.05
N THR A 143 -0.97 -11.83 -3.25
CA THR A 143 -1.87 -12.07 -2.13
C THR A 143 -3.11 -11.17 -2.20
N GLY A 144 -4.07 -11.38 -1.30
CA GLY A 144 -5.38 -10.73 -1.35
C GLY A 144 -5.83 -10.15 -0.01
N LEU A 145 -7.04 -10.50 0.39
CA LEU A 145 -7.64 -10.11 1.66
C LEU A 145 -7.09 -10.94 2.84
N PRO A 146 -7.26 -10.49 4.09
CA PRO A 146 -7.91 -9.25 4.53
C PRO A 146 -7.01 -8.01 4.46
N TRP A 147 -7.63 -6.82 4.47
CA TRP A 147 -6.96 -5.53 4.65
C TRP A 147 -7.49 -4.87 5.91
N SER A 148 -6.63 -4.63 6.89
CA SER A 148 -6.99 -3.96 8.14
C SER A 148 -6.36 -2.58 8.18
N VAL A 149 -7.19 -1.56 8.39
CA VAL A 149 -6.74 -0.19 8.69
C VAL A 149 -6.92 0.00 10.18
N CYS A 150 -5.82 0.14 10.89
CA CYS A 150 -5.80 0.20 12.35
C CYS A 150 -5.29 1.55 12.83
N ASP A 151 -5.99 2.15 13.77
CA ASP A 151 -5.47 3.27 14.54
C ASP A 151 -4.83 2.72 15.82
N VAL A 152 -3.51 2.96 15.93
CA VAL A 152 -2.69 2.52 17.06
C VAL A 152 -2.52 3.73 17.97
N PRO A 153 -2.99 3.67 19.23
CA PRO A 153 -2.93 4.81 20.13
C PRO A 153 -1.49 5.21 20.46
N ASP A 154 -1.28 6.48 20.75
CA ASP A 154 -0.03 6.97 21.30
C ASP A 154 -0.02 6.76 22.82
N PRO A 155 0.83 5.88 23.35
CA PRO A 155 0.88 5.66 24.80
C PRO A 155 1.46 6.86 25.58
N ALA A 156 2.22 7.72 24.92
CA ALA A 156 2.81 8.91 25.52
C ALA A 156 1.81 10.07 25.63
N ASP A 157 0.85 10.15 24.71
CA ASP A 157 -0.22 11.16 24.74
C ASP A 157 -1.58 10.54 24.41
N PRO A 158 -2.30 10.01 25.41
CA PRO A 158 -3.59 9.36 25.23
C PRO A 158 -4.71 10.26 24.65
N ARG A 159 -4.48 11.58 24.54
CA ARG A 159 -5.43 12.54 24.00
C ARG A 159 -5.23 12.85 22.53
N ARG A 160 -4.17 12.30 21.92
CA ARG A 160 -3.85 12.46 20.50
C ARG A 160 -4.06 11.14 19.76
N SER A 161 -4.46 11.25 18.50
CA SER A 161 -4.39 10.11 17.60
C SER A 161 -2.92 9.66 17.48
N GLY A 162 -2.69 8.38 17.56
CA GLY A 162 -1.37 7.81 17.38
C GLY A 162 -1.01 7.68 15.90
N SER A 163 -0.83 6.44 15.41
CA SER A 163 -0.52 6.17 14.02
C SER A 163 -1.58 5.30 13.36
N THR A 164 -1.97 5.65 12.13
CA THR A 164 -2.82 4.78 11.32
C THR A 164 -1.95 3.86 10.48
N GLN A 165 -2.20 2.57 10.56
CA GLN A 165 -1.42 1.53 9.88
C GLN A 165 -2.34 0.67 9.01
N VAL A 166 -1.85 0.29 7.84
CA VAL A 166 -2.53 -0.66 6.95
C VAL A 166 -1.82 -2.01 7.01
N VAL A 167 -2.56 -3.07 7.31
CA VAL A 167 -2.05 -4.44 7.33
C VAL A 167 -2.74 -5.23 6.21
N ILE A 168 -1.96 -5.80 5.32
CA ILE A 168 -2.46 -6.51 4.15
C ILE A 168 -2.14 -7.99 4.26
N ASN A 169 -3.16 -8.82 4.02
CA ASN A 169 -3.08 -10.28 4.03
C ASN A 169 -2.47 -10.88 5.32
N ARG A 170 -2.77 -10.27 6.43
CA ARG A 170 -2.37 -10.77 7.73
C ARG A 170 -3.50 -10.55 8.74
N PRO A 171 -4.16 -11.62 9.20
CA PRO A 171 -5.14 -11.49 10.27
C PRO A 171 -4.47 -11.04 11.57
N LEU A 172 -5.10 -10.11 12.27
CA LEU A 172 -4.62 -9.61 13.56
C LEU A 172 -5.30 -10.43 14.67
N PRO A 173 -4.53 -11.05 15.58
CA PRO A 173 -5.10 -11.84 16.67
C PRO A 173 -5.64 -10.94 17.80
N GLY A 174 -6.71 -11.37 18.47
CA GLY A 174 -7.24 -10.73 19.68
C GLY A 174 -8.24 -9.61 19.44
N GLY A 175 -8.60 -9.32 18.20
CA GLY A 175 -9.66 -8.37 17.88
C GLY A 175 -11.04 -8.91 18.22
N VAL A 176 -11.87 -8.06 18.84
CA VAL A 176 -13.28 -8.36 19.13
C VAL A 176 -14.15 -7.55 18.17
N PRO A 177 -15.02 -8.20 17.36
CA PRO A 177 -15.94 -7.48 16.51
C PRO A 177 -16.80 -6.52 17.33
N LEU A 178 -16.91 -5.28 16.86
CA LEU A 178 -17.71 -4.25 17.54
C LEU A 178 -19.21 -4.62 17.53
N GLY A 179 -19.70 -5.16 16.42
CA GLY A 179 -21.11 -5.56 16.26
C GLY A 179 -22.06 -4.40 16.54
N ASP A 180 -23.09 -4.67 17.35
CA ASP A 180 -24.11 -3.67 17.72
C ASP A 180 -23.67 -2.73 18.84
N ARG A 181 -22.45 -2.90 19.37
CA ARG A 181 -21.86 -1.95 20.32
C ARG A 181 -21.33 -0.73 19.58
N ALA A 182 -21.06 0.33 20.32
CA ALA A 182 -20.53 1.55 19.75
C ALA A 182 -19.26 2.02 20.44
N VAL A 183 -18.40 2.70 19.69
CA VAL A 183 -17.28 3.47 20.21
C VAL A 183 -17.41 4.91 19.75
N LEU A 184 -17.29 5.85 20.69
CA LEU A 184 -17.24 7.27 20.38
C LEU A 184 -15.79 7.65 20.05
N VAL A 185 -15.57 8.13 18.83
CA VAL A 185 -14.27 8.58 18.35
C VAL A 185 -14.27 10.07 18.04
N GLU A 186 -13.09 10.68 18.14
CA GLU A 186 -12.91 12.10 17.84
C GLU A 186 -11.75 12.29 16.85
N VAL A 187 -11.99 13.08 15.80
CA VAL A 187 -11.01 13.46 14.78
C VAL A 187 -11.14 14.95 14.51
N ASP A 188 -10.06 15.69 14.70
CA ASP A 188 -10.00 17.15 14.45
C ASP A 188 -11.21 17.93 15.06
N GLY A 189 -11.63 17.53 16.28
CA GLY A 189 -12.76 18.11 16.99
C GLY A 189 -14.15 17.65 16.51
N GLN A 190 -14.21 16.83 15.45
CA GLN A 190 -15.44 16.19 14.99
C GLN A 190 -15.64 14.85 15.68
N ARG A 191 -16.89 14.55 16.03
CA ARG A 191 -17.26 13.34 16.76
C ARG A 191 -17.99 12.38 15.85
N HIS A 192 -17.63 11.12 15.96
CA HIS A 192 -18.26 10.03 15.21
C HIS A 192 -18.57 8.88 16.14
N LEU A 193 -19.71 8.26 15.94
CA LEU A 193 -20.06 7.01 16.57
C LEU A 193 -19.77 5.87 15.60
N LEU A 194 -18.86 4.99 15.97
CA LEU A 194 -18.60 3.77 15.20
C LEU A 194 -19.51 2.66 15.73
N THR A 195 -20.38 2.12 14.91
CA THR A 195 -21.31 1.03 15.24
C THR A 195 -21.83 0.36 13.99
N GLY A 196 -22.21 -0.92 14.07
CA GLY A 196 -22.79 -1.63 12.92
C GLY A 196 -21.91 -1.61 11.66
N ASN A 197 -20.58 -1.61 11.83
CA ASN A 197 -19.59 -1.51 10.74
C ASN A 197 -19.64 -0.19 9.94
N ALA A 198 -20.23 0.86 10.48
CA ALA A 198 -20.31 2.18 9.87
C ALA A 198 -19.86 3.29 10.84
N ARG A 199 -19.52 4.44 10.29
CA ARG A 199 -19.27 5.68 11.04
C ARG A 199 -20.46 6.62 10.91
N LEU A 200 -21.02 7.04 12.04
CA LEU A 200 -22.11 7.99 12.11
C LEU A 200 -21.56 9.30 12.67
N GLN A 201 -21.57 10.38 11.90
CA GLN A 201 -21.11 11.68 12.37
C GLN A 201 -22.14 12.25 13.36
N VAL A 202 -21.66 12.66 14.55
CA VAL A 202 -22.53 13.30 15.56
C VAL A 202 -22.44 14.81 15.43
N THR A 203 -23.52 15.43 15.01
CA THR A 203 -23.64 16.89 14.95
C THR A 203 -24.44 17.46 16.11
N GLY A 204 -24.25 18.74 16.46
CA GLY A 204 -24.90 19.37 17.58
C GLY A 204 -24.11 19.37 18.90
N GLY A 205 -22.85 18.99 18.84
CA GLY A 205 -21.89 19.18 19.94
C GLY A 205 -22.20 18.36 21.19
N ASP A 206 -21.92 18.92 22.36
CA ASP A 206 -22.09 18.23 23.66
C ASP A 206 -23.57 18.04 24.02
N SER A 207 -24.46 18.89 23.54
CA SER A 207 -25.90 18.74 23.77
C SER A 207 -26.46 17.49 23.08
N ALA A 208 -25.97 17.17 21.87
CA ALA A 208 -26.35 15.93 21.18
C ALA A 208 -25.82 14.69 21.92
N LEU A 209 -24.55 14.73 22.39
CA LEU A 209 -24.01 13.65 23.20
C LEU A 209 -24.76 13.47 24.53
N ALA A 210 -25.17 14.56 25.18
CA ALA A 210 -25.97 14.49 26.40
C ALA A 210 -27.34 13.84 26.12
N ALA A 211 -28.00 14.23 25.04
CA ALA A 211 -29.28 13.62 24.62
C ALA A 211 -29.11 12.11 24.35
N LEU A 212 -28.03 11.72 23.71
CA LEU A 212 -27.68 10.31 23.46
C LEU A 212 -27.13 9.57 24.70
N ARG A 213 -27.15 10.18 25.89
CA ARG A 213 -26.60 9.63 27.14
C ARG A 213 -25.12 9.29 27.07
N MET A 214 -24.35 10.00 26.21
CA MET A 214 -22.93 9.79 25.94
C MET A 214 -22.06 10.98 26.39
N ALA A 215 -22.58 11.90 27.22
CA ALA A 215 -21.87 13.10 27.66
C ALA A 215 -20.52 12.79 28.31
N ASN A 216 -20.47 11.73 29.13
CA ASN A 216 -19.28 11.28 29.86
C ASN A 216 -18.57 10.09 29.18
N ALA A 217 -18.96 9.72 27.97
CA ALA A 217 -18.32 8.64 27.24
C ALA A 217 -16.87 9.01 26.91
N PRO A 218 -15.90 8.08 27.04
CA PRO A 218 -14.54 8.31 26.61
C PRO A 218 -14.55 8.52 25.09
N ARG A 219 -13.86 9.57 24.65
CA ARG A 219 -13.70 9.91 23.24
C ARG A 219 -12.32 9.41 22.80
N LEU A 220 -12.30 8.37 21.99
CA LEU A 220 -11.05 7.81 21.50
C LEU A 220 -10.53 8.68 20.34
N PRO A 221 -9.36 9.33 20.49
CA PRO A 221 -8.78 10.09 19.39
C PRO A 221 -8.27 9.13 18.31
N VAL A 222 -8.68 9.33 17.05
CA VAL A 222 -8.26 8.50 15.92
C VAL A 222 -7.85 9.36 14.73
N GLY A 223 -7.10 8.79 13.79
CA GLY A 223 -6.71 9.46 12.56
C GLY A 223 -7.85 9.54 11.55
N GLN A 224 -7.86 10.60 10.73
CA GLN A 224 -8.81 10.74 9.61
C GLN A 224 -8.72 9.56 8.63
N GLN A 225 -7.55 8.95 8.52
CA GLN A 225 -7.28 7.79 7.67
C GLN A 225 -8.16 6.59 8.06
N LEU A 226 -8.29 6.30 9.37
CA LEU A 226 -9.19 5.25 9.85
C LEU A 226 -10.64 5.56 9.47
N LEU A 227 -11.10 6.80 9.71
CA LEU A 227 -12.47 7.18 9.34
C LEU A 227 -12.76 7.03 7.85
N ASN A 228 -11.77 7.32 6.99
CA ASN A 228 -11.92 7.16 5.55
C ASN A 228 -12.05 5.68 5.12
N ALA A 229 -11.51 4.77 5.93
CA ALA A 229 -11.62 3.32 5.71
C ALA A 229 -12.98 2.74 6.16
N VAL A 230 -13.69 3.44 7.05
CA VAL A 230 -15.00 2.99 7.59
C VAL A 230 -16.12 3.53 6.71
N PRO A 231 -17.07 2.68 6.28
CA PRO A 231 -18.26 3.12 5.53
C PRO A 231 -19.01 4.24 6.26
N ALA A 232 -19.45 5.23 5.49
CA ALA A 232 -20.27 6.32 6.03
C ALA A 232 -21.71 5.84 6.25
N GLY A 233 -22.20 6.00 7.46
CA GLY A 233 -23.61 5.86 7.81
C GLY A 233 -24.32 7.22 7.85
N PRO A 234 -25.58 7.23 8.30
CA PRO A 234 -26.37 8.45 8.46
C PRO A 234 -25.75 9.41 9.49
N ILE A 235 -26.10 10.68 9.36
CA ILE A 235 -25.63 11.72 10.28
C ILE A 235 -26.55 11.74 11.50
N LEU A 236 -25.97 11.62 12.70
CA LEU A 236 -26.69 11.77 13.96
C LEU A 236 -26.95 13.27 14.25
N ARG A 237 -28.10 13.73 13.82
CA ARG A 237 -28.60 15.09 14.02
C ARG A 237 -30.07 15.07 14.39
N LYS A 238 -30.54 16.14 15.00
CA LYS A 238 -31.98 16.32 15.19
C LYS A 238 -32.67 16.25 13.82
N PRO A 239 -33.62 15.32 13.62
CA PRO A 239 -34.39 15.28 12.38
C PRO A 239 -35.10 16.62 12.10
N ALA A 240 -35.03 17.05 10.84
CA ALA A 240 -35.75 18.24 10.41
C ALA A 240 -37.23 17.90 10.15
N ILE A 241 -38.12 18.54 10.86
CA ILE A 241 -39.56 18.31 10.74
C ILE A 241 -40.24 19.58 10.20
N ALA A 242 -40.91 19.44 9.06
CA ALA A 242 -41.60 20.57 8.45
C ALA A 242 -42.76 21.04 9.34
N GLY A 243 -42.72 22.31 9.73
CA GLY A 243 -43.72 22.91 10.63
C GLY A 243 -43.51 22.56 12.11
N GLU A 244 -42.30 22.29 12.53
CA GLU A 244 -41.95 22.06 13.93
C GLU A 244 -42.52 23.21 14.80
N ASP A 245 -43.04 22.87 15.97
CA ASP A 245 -43.74 23.73 16.92
C ASP A 245 -45.12 24.26 16.49
N GLU A 246 -45.61 23.98 15.30
CA GLU A 246 -46.98 24.29 14.91
C GLU A 246 -47.98 23.43 15.72
N ALA A 247 -49.14 24.02 16.08
CA ALA A 247 -50.20 23.27 16.71
C ALA A 247 -50.81 22.23 15.75
N SER A 248 -50.89 20.99 16.18
CA SER A 248 -51.46 19.92 15.37
C SER A 248 -52.99 19.89 15.52
N THR A 249 -53.70 19.75 14.41
CA THR A 249 -55.13 19.53 14.35
C THR A 249 -55.49 18.04 14.27
N ARG A 250 -54.52 17.15 14.24
CA ARG A 250 -54.70 15.70 14.06
C ARG A 250 -54.92 14.94 15.36
N THR A 251 -54.51 15.51 16.48
CA THR A 251 -54.57 14.85 17.80
C THR A 251 -55.77 15.29 18.60
N GLU A 252 -56.40 14.37 19.33
CA GLU A 252 -57.53 14.67 20.23
C GLU A 252 -57.13 15.60 21.40
N ARG A 253 -55.86 15.57 21.79
CA ARG A 253 -55.28 16.46 22.80
C ARG A 253 -54.37 17.47 22.13
N PRO A 254 -54.25 18.67 22.67
CA PRO A 254 -53.32 19.66 22.12
C PRO A 254 -51.93 19.08 22.04
N ALA A 255 -51.36 19.06 20.85
CA ALA A 255 -50.01 18.60 20.56
C ALA A 255 -49.37 19.47 19.49
N LYS A 256 -48.05 19.47 19.44
CA LYS A 256 -47.27 20.22 18.46
C LYS A 256 -46.57 19.27 17.49
N VAL A 257 -46.42 19.71 16.25
CA VAL A 257 -45.55 19.06 15.26
C VAL A 257 -44.14 19.00 15.83
N GLY A 258 -43.48 17.85 15.73
CA GLY A 258 -42.17 17.59 16.35
C GLY A 258 -42.26 16.93 17.73
N GLN A 259 -43.44 16.86 18.35
CA GLN A 259 -43.61 16.18 19.63
C GLN A 259 -43.42 14.67 19.49
N VAL A 260 -42.70 14.07 20.45
CA VAL A 260 -42.38 12.64 20.47
C VAL A 260 -43.43 11.87 21.27
N PHE A 261 -43.93 10.81 20.66
CA PHE A 261 -44.86 9.87 21.25
C PHE A 261 -44.26 8.47 21.37
N ARG A 262 -44.79 7.68 22.31
CA ARG A 262 -44.38 6.28 22.46
C ARG A 262 -45.59 5.39 22.64
N ALA A 263 -45.63 4.29 21.90
CA ALA A 263 -46.65 3.26 22.05
C ALA A 263 -46.01 1.87 21.93
N ALA A 264 -46.26 0.96 22.87
CA ALA A 264 -45.71 -0.41 22.89
C ALA A 264 -44.19 -0.48 22.65
N GLY A 265 -43.42 0.48 23.20
CA GLY A 265 -41.96 0.53 23.04
C GLY A 265 -41.47 1.18 21.75
N GLN A 266 -42.33 1.44 20.78
CA GLN A 266 -41.99 2.13 19.53
C GLN A 266 -42.12 3.64 19.72
N HIS A 267 -41.16 4.42 19.23
CA HIS A 267 -41.20 5.88 19.21
C HIS A 267 -41.78 6.40 17.88
N TYR A 268 -42.48 7.51 17.99
CA TYR A 268 -43.11 8.23 16.89
C TYR A 268 -42.87 9.72 17.05
N VAL A 269 -42.79 10.42 15.93
CA VAL A 269 -42.81 11.88 15.93
C VAL A 269 -44.05 12.39 15.20
N LEU A 270 -44.69 13.40 15.74
CA LEU A 270 -45.84 14.03 15.10
C LEU A 270 -45.37 14.94 13.97
N THR A 271 -45.86 14.66 12.79
CA THR A 271 -45.71 15.50 11.59
C THR A 271 -47.03 16.19 11.28
N ARG A 272 -47.09 17.07 10.29
CA ARG A 272 -48.35 17.66 9.82
C ARG A 272 -49.35 16.61 9.31
N GLU A 273 -48.87 15.49 8.83
CA GLU A 273 -49.67 14.42 8.21
C GLU A 273 -50.14 13.37 9.21
N GLY A 274 -49.44 13.22 10.33
CA GLY A 274 -49.71 12.20 11.33
C GLY A 274 -48.45 11.76 12.07
N LEU A 275 -48.45 10.56 12.64
CA LEU A 275 -47.34 9.97 13.37
C LEU A 275 -46.42 9.21 12.44
N SER A 276 -45.16 9.64 12.35
CA SER A 276 -44.07 8.90 11.66
C SER A 276 -43.30 8.07 12.69
N ALA A 277 -43.10 6.80 12.40
CA ALA A 277 -42.27 5.93 13.22
C ALA A 277 -40.80 6.36 13.16
N ILE A 278 -40.15 6.42 14.31
CA ILE A 278 -38.73 6.77 14.45
C ILE A 278 -38.02 5.83 15.42
N GLY A 279 -36.70 5.66 15.28
CA GLY A 279 -35.89 4.93 16.23
C GLY A 279 -35.62 5.71 17.53
N GLU A 280 -35.10 5.03 18.54
CA GLU A 280 -34.76 5.62 19.84
C GLU A 280 -33.73 6.77 19.69
N LEU A 281 -32.72 6.63 18.81
CA LEU A 281 -31.71 7.67 18.61
C LEU A 281 -32.35 8.98 18.14
N SER A 282 -33.21 8.92 17.15
CA SER A 282 -33.89 10.08 16.61
C SER A 282 -34.84 10.71 17.65
N ALA A 283 -35.54 9.88 18.43
CA ALA A 283 -36.37 10.35 19.53
C ALA A 283 -35.53 11.11 20.58
N LEU A 284 -34.38 10.56 21.01
CA LEU A 284 -33.48 11.22 21.95
C LEU A 284 -32.94 12.56 21.40
N LEU A 285 -32.61 12.62 20.13
CA LEU A 285 -32.12 13.84 19.48
C LEU A 285 -33.21 14.92 19.35
N LEU A 286 -34.47 14.53 19.16
CA LEU A 286 -35.62 15.46 19.18
C LEU A 286 -35.87 16.01 20.57
N LEU A 287 -35.64 15.19 21.60
CA LEU A 287 -35.88 15.57 23.01
C LEU A 287 -34.75 16.39 23.65
N ARG A 288 -33.62 16.59 22.93
CA ARG A 288 -32.41 17.25 23.47
C ARG A 288 -32.65 18.64 24.05
N ASP A 289 -33.67 19.35 23.56
CA ASP A 289 -33.97 20.74 23.93
C ASP A 289 -35.04 20.80 25.06
N GLY A 290 -35.19 19.70 25.84
CA GLY A 290 -36.10 19.64 27.00
C GLY A 290 -37.49 19.09 26.69
N GLY A 291 -37.68 18.47 25.53
CA GLY A 291 -38.90 17.77 25.15
C GLY A 291 -39.19 16.56 26.04
N GLN A 292 -40.45 16.17 26.11
CA GLN A 292 -40.91 14.98 26.85
C GLN A 292 -41.61 14.00 25.93
N VAL A 293 -41.42 12.69 26.23
CA VAL A 293 -42.15 11.62 25.54
C VAL A 293 -43.55 11.54 26.07
N THR A 294 -44.54 11.52 25.18
CA THR A 294 -45.95 11.31 25.54
C THR A 294 -46.35 9.88 25.26
N ASP A 295 -46.75 9.14 26.28
CA ASP A 295 -47.24 7.78 26.11
C ASP A 295 -48.66 7.79 25.56
N ILE A 296 -48.90 7.00 24.52
CA ILE A 296 -50.21 6.80 23.90
C ILE A 296 -50.50 5.30 23.74
N THR A 297 -51.72 4.95 23.53
CA THR A 297 -52.10 3.57 23.26
C THR A 297 -51.77 3.17 21.84
N PRO A 298 -51.50 1.88 21.56
CA PRO A 298 -51.28 1.39 20.18
C PRO A 298 -52.46 1.72 19.25
N ALA A 299 -53.67 1.70 19.75
CA ALA A 299 -54.87 2.08 18.98
C ALA A 299 -54.86 3.56 18.57
N GLN A 300 -54.40 4.45 19.45
CA GLN A 300 -54.24 5.88 19.12
C GLN A 300 -53.12 6.09 18.12
N ALA A 301 -51.97 5.38 18.29
CA ALA A 301 -50.90 5.44 17.34
C ALA A 301 -51.33 4.98 15.94
N GLY A 302 -52.04 3.85 15.85
CA GLY A 302 -52.51 3.31 14.58
C GLY A 302 -53.49 4.21 13.82
N LYS A 303 -54.34 5.00 14.53
CA LYS A 303 -55.23 5.97 13.90
C LYS A 303 -54.50 7.16 13.25
N LEU A 304 -53.31 7.48 13.75
CA LEU A 304 -52.54 8.65 13.35
C LEU A 304 -51.33 8.30 12.50
N LEU A 305 -51.04 7.00 12.27
CA LEU A 305 -49.87 6.54 11.57
C LEU A 305 -49.85 7.07 10.14
N THR A 306 -48.66 7.50 9.68
CA THR A 306 -48.40 7.93 8.30
C THR A 306 -47.23 7.17 7.73
N ASP A 307 -47.19 7.02 6.40
CA ASP A 307 -46.05 6.42 5.66
C ASP A 307 -44.88 7.41 5.45
N GLN A 308 -45.05 8.66 5.90
CA GLN A 308 -43.99 9.67 5.82
C GLN A 308 -42.80 9.24 6.67
N ARG A 309 -41.61 9.16 6.06
CA ARG A 309 -40.35 8.87 6.74
C ARG A 309 -39.62 10.16 7.07
N VAL A 310 -39.27 10.33 8.34
CA VAL A 310 -38.51 11.48 8.85
C VAL A 310 -37.02 11.11 9.00
N GLU A 311 -36.73 9.84 9.20
CA GLU A 311 -35.38 9.32 9.40
C GLU A 311 -34.66 9.03 8.11
N GLU A 312 -33.34 9.27 8.12
CA GLU A 312 -32.46 8.80 7.07
C GLU A 312 -32.39 7.25 7.07
N SER A 313 -32.29 6.65 5.89
CA SER A 313 -32.11 5.18 5.76
C SER A 313 -30.83 4.72 6.46
N GLY A 314 -30.91 3.58 7.17
CA GLY A 314 -29.77 3.03 7.91
C GLY A 314 -29.55 3.62 9.30
N MET A 315 -30.48 4.47 9.81
CA MET A 315 -30.40 4.96 11.19
C MET A 315 -30.60 3.79 12.16
N PRO A 316 -29.73 3.61 13.18
CA PRO A 316 -29.90 2.58 14.19
C PRO A 316 -31.23 2.80 14.96
N GLN A 317 -32.02 1.76 15.10
CA GLN A 317 -33.31 1.83 15.74
C GLN A 317 -33.23 1.92 17.26
N ALA A 318 -32.17 1.35 17.86
CA ALA A 318 -31.93 1.37 19.30
C ALA A 318 -30.63 2.10 19.62
N LEU A 319 -30.55 2.67 20.81
CA LEU A 319 -29.28 3.25 21.30
C LEU A 319 -28.24 2.14 21.52
N PRO A 320 -27.11 2.14 20.80
CA PRO A 320 -26.09 1.10 20.95
C PRO A 320 -25.43 1.22 22.33
N ALA A 321 -25.13 0.07 22.94
CA ALA A 321 -24.35 0.03 24.17
C ALA A 321 -22.90 0.42 23.85
N LEU A 322 -22.30 1.27 24.67
CA LEU A 322 -20.92 1.66 24.48
C LEU A 322 -19.97 0.51 24.82
N HIS A 323 -19.01 0.29 23.95
CA HIS A 323 -17.85 -0.55 24.25
C HIS A 323 -16.90 0.22 25.17
N GLN A 324 -16.39 -0.46 26.21
CA GLN A 324 -15.43 0.16 27.10
C GLN A 324 -14.08 0.30 26.40
N VAL A 325 -13.55 1.52 26.37
CA VAL A 325 -12.25 1.81 25.78
C VAL A 325 -11.32 2.42 26.82
N SER A 326 -10.03 2.12 26.71
CA SER A 326 -8.96 2.70 27.51
C SER A 326 -8.11 3.61 26.65
N LEU A 327 -8.11 4.92 26.91
CA LEU A 327 -7.30 5.89 26.17
C LEU A 327 -5.82 5.52 26.27
N GLY A 328 -5.07 5.65 25.17
CA GLY A 328 -3.66 5.30 25.06
C GLY A 328 -3.37 3.80 24.99
N ARG A 329 -4.40 2.93 24.99
CA ARG A 329 -4.23 1.46 24.94
C ARG A 329 -5.10 0.78 23.89
N THR A 330 -6.38 1.16 23.82
CA THR A 330 -7.35 0.56 22.89
C THR A 330 -7.01 0.95 21.46
N ALA A 331 -6.86 -0.04 20.60
CA ALA A 331 -6.75 0.14 19.15
C ALA A 331 -8.06 -0.23 18.46
N ILE A 332 -8.37 0.45 17.36
CA ILE A 332 -9.51 0.11 16.51
C ILE A 332 -9.03 -0.19 15.10
N CYS A 333 -9.55 -1.25 14.52
CA CYS A 333 -9.29 -1.62 13.14
C CYS A 333 -10.58 -1.71 12.33
N ALA A 334 -10.54 -1.16 11.12
CA ALA A 334 -11.52 -1.40 10.06
C ALA A 334 -10.94 -2.47 9.13
N THR A 335 -11.49 -3.67 9.15
CA THR A 335 -10.96 -4.81 8.40
C THR A 335 -11.88 -5.13 7.22
N TYR A 336 -11.38 -4.93 6.01
CA TYR A 336 -12.02 -5.32 4.76
C TYR A 336 -11.64 -6.77 4.45
N ARG A 337 -12.62 -7.65 4.43
CA ARG A 337 -12.43 -9.10 4.26
C ARG A 337 -13.52 -9.71 3.40
N ASP A 338 -13.29 -10.94 2.95
CA ASP A 338 -14.30 -11.71 2.23
C ASP A 338 -15.57 -11.82 3.06
N GLY A 339 -16.71 -11.72 2.38
CA GLY A 339 -18.00 -11.85 3.01
C GLY A 339 -18.25 -13.26 3.54
N VAL A 340 -19.13 -13.38 4.51
CA VAL A 340 -19.53 -14.67 5.07
C VAL A 340 -20.22 -15.50 3.98
N ASN A 341 -19.90 -16.79 3.91
CA ASN A 341 -20.44 -17.75 2.94
C ASN A 341 -20.22 -17.39 1.47
N GLY A 342 -19.09 -16.75 1.15
CA GLY A 342 -18.77 -16.34 -0.23
C GLY A 342 -19.53 -15.10 -0.70
N GLY A 343 -20.13 -14.37 0.21
CA GLY A 343 -20.71 -13.05 -0.07
C GLY A 343 -19.65 -12.03 -0.49
N PRO A 344 -20.10 -10.86 -0.95
CA PRO A 344 -19.19 -9.79 -1.34
C PRO A 344 -18.34 -9.33 -0.14
N PRO A 345 -17.09 -8.89 -0.38
CA PRO A 345 -16.24 -8.39 0.69
C PRO A 345 -16.87 -7.22 1.42
N THR A 346 -16.72 -7.20 2.73
CA THR A 346 -17.30 -6.17 3.62
C THR A 346 -16.27 -5.66 4.61
N THR A 347 -16.48 -4.44 5.11
CA THR A 347 -15.69 -3.88 6.20
C THR A 347 -16.32 -4.25 7.54
N THR A 348 -15.52 -4.78 8.47
CA THR A 348 -15.91 -5.05 9.85
C THR A 348 -15.04 -4.22 10.79
N LEU A 349 -15.66 -3.68 11.85
CA LEU A 349 -14.96 -2.97 12.90
C LEU A 349 -14.56 -3.93 14.02
N GLU A 350 -13.30 -3.88 14.40
CA GLU A 350 -12.72 -4.70 15.46
C GLU A 350 -12.03 -3.81 16.49
N VAL A 351 -12.25 -4.10 17.75
CA VAL A 351 -11.65 -3.40 18.89
C VAL A 351 -10.64 -4.32 19.57
N PHE A 352 -9.48 -3.77 19.89
CA PHE A 352 -8.41 -4.43 20.60
C PHE A 352 -8.19 -3.68 21.92
N ASP A 353 -8.34 -4.34 23.06
CA ASP A 353 -8.07 -3.73 24.39
C ASP A 353 -6.63 -3.23 24.51
N ARG A 354 -5.73 -3.84 23.74
CA ARG A 354 -4.34 -3.42 23.56
C ARG A 354 -3.95 -3.63 22.10
N ALA A 355 -3.25 -2.67 21.53
CA ALA A 355 -2.74 -2.79 20.17
C ALA A 355 -1.91 -4.08 20.00
N PRO A 356 -2.14 -4.86 18.94
CA PRO A 356 -1.32 -6.02 18.60
C PRO A 356 0.16 -5.66 18.49
N GLN A 357 1.02 -6.57 18.92
CA GLN A 357 2.48 -6.33 18.96
C GLN A 357 3.05 -6.03 17.56
N GLU A 358 2.49 -6.62 16.52
CA GLU A 358 2.88 -6.38 15.14
C GLU A 358 2.71 -4.91 14.73
N LEU A 359 1.67 -4.25 15.23
CA LEU A 359 1.42 -2.83 14.99
C LEU A 359 2.32 -1.94 15.83
N VAL A 360 2.58 -2.32 17.07
CA VAL A 360 3.46 -1.56 17.97
C VAL A 360 4.91 -1.60 17.50
N ALA A 361 5.36 -2.73 16.92
CA ALA A 361 6.72 -2.89 16.41
C ALA A 361 6.96 -2.14 15.08
N ALA A 362 5.92 -1.71 14.39
CA ALA A 362 6.07 -0.96 13.14
C ALA A 362 6.56 0.46 13.42
N VAL A 363 7.56 0.91 12.66
CA VAL A 363 8.05 2.28 12.75
C VAL A 363 7.16 3.16 11.86
N PRO A 364 6.34 4.05 12.46
CA PRO A 364 5.46 4.90 11.68
C PRO A 364 6.25 6.03 11.01
N VAL A 365 6.01 6.25 9.72
CA VAL A 365 6.57 7.36 8.96
C VAL A 365 5.42 8.18 8.40
N ARG A 366 5.31 9.43 8.82
CA ARG A 366 4.29 10.34 8.28
C ARG A 366 4.58 10.63 6.81
N GLN A 367 3.68 10.25 5.96
CA GLN A 367 3.76 10.47 4.52
C GLN A 367 2.52 11.21 4.05
N THR A 368 2.72 12.04 3.04
CA THR A 368 1.61 12.65 2.29
C THR A 368 1.65 12.08 0.88
N GLY A 369 0.53 11.58 0.42
CA GLY A 369 0.39 11.11 -0.96
C GLY A 369 0.61 12.24 -1.97
N ARG A 370 0.87 11.88 -3.23
CA ARG A 370 1.04 12.85 -4.34
C ARG A 370 -0.17 13.78 -4.50
N ASP A 371 -1.35 13.33 -4.08
CA ASP A 371 -2.61 14.08 -4.17
C ASP A 371 -2.88 14.96 -2.93
N GLY A 372 -1.88 15.15 -2.05
CA GLY A 372 -2.05 15.88 -0.81
C GLY A 372 -2.86 15.13 0.27
N VAL A 373 -3.34 13.93 -0.02
CA VAL A 373 -4.06 13.09 0.92
C VAL A 373 -3.08 12.45 1.90
N ARG A 374 -3.39 12.49 3.19
CA ARG A 374 -2.61 11.75 4.20
C ARG A 374 -2.74 10.25 3.96
N THR A 375 -1.61 9.59 3.75
CA THR A 375 -1.53 8.14 3.69
C THR A 375 -1.37 7.55 5.09
N ALA A 376 -1.49 6.23 5.20
CA ALA A 376 -1.14 5.52 6.43
C ALA A 376 0.35 5.74 6.78
N GLU A 377 0.66 5.81 8.07
CA GLU A 377 2.02 5.97 8.56
C GLU A 377 2.86 4.70 8.41
N ALA A 378 2.22 3.54 8.32
CA ALA A 378 2.88 2.29 7.97
C ALA A 378 1.95 1.40 7.14
N VAL A 379 2.53 0.68 6.16
CA VAL A 379 1.83 -0.35 5.37
C VAL A 379 2.60 -1.65 5.52
N LEU A 380 1.96 -2.65 6.11
CA LEU A 380 2.56 -3.91 6.48
C LEU A 380 2.08 -5.02 5.56
N LEU A 381 3.02 -5.63 4.84
CA LEU A 381 2.80 -6.85 4.06
C LEU A 381 3.78 -7.93 4.50
N PRO A 382 3.43 -9.22 4.35
CA PRO A 382 4.40 -10.29 4.51
C PRO A 382 5.56 -10.15 3.51
N GLY A 383 6.78 -10.43 3.96
CA GLY A 383 7.98 -10.32 3.11
C GLY A 383 7.86 -11.15 1.82
N GLY A 384 8.32 -10.60 0.70
CA GLY A 384 8.27 -11.23 -0.61
C GLY A 384 6.88 -11.34 -1.24
N LYS A 385 5.84 -10.85 -0.55
CA LYS A 385 4.48 -10.80 -1.09
C LYS A 385 4.19 -9.45 -1.74
N GLY A 386 3.17 -9.42 -2.59
CA GLY A 386 2.63 -8.21 -3.18
C GLY A 386 1.16 -8.38 -3.54
N VAL A 387 0.52 -7.31 -3.94
CA VAL A 387 -0.91 -7.33 -4.30
C VAL A 387 -1.14 -6.59 -5.61
N LEU A 388 -1.89 -7.19 -6.52
CA LEU A 388 -2.46 -6.49 -7.67
C LEU A 388 -3.87 -6.02 -7.29
N VAL A 389 -4.12 -4.73 -7.44
CA VAL A 389 -5.39 -4.12 -7.02
C VAL A 389 -5.96 -3.19 -8.05
N GLN A 390 -7.28 -3.06 -8.05
CA GLN A 390 -8.04 -2.03 -8.73
C GLN A 390 -8.97 -1.33 -7.75
N ALA A 391 -9.13 -0.01 -7.90
CA ALA A 391 -10.05 0.74 -7.07
C ALA A 391 -11.50 0.51 -7.50
N THR A 392 -12.38 0.31 -6.51
CA THR A 392 -13.84 0.37 -6.70
C THR A 392 -14.38 1.70 -6.17
N PRO A 393 -15.48 2.23 -6.74
CA PRO A 393 -16.16 3.38 -6.15
C PRO A 393 -16.66 3.05 -4.74
N GLY A 394 -16.65 4.03 -3.85
CA GLY A 394 -17.20 3.93 -2.50
C GLY A 394 -16.17 3.70 -1.40
N SER A 395 -16.66 3.78 -0.16
CA SER A 395 -15.93 3.51 1.06
C SER A 395 -16.50 2.25 1.72
N GLY A 396 -15.78 1.15 1.63
CA GLY A 396 -16.08 -0.07 2.40
C GLY A 396 -17.18 -0.98 1.85
N GLU A 397 -17.79 -0.67 0.72
CA GLU A 397 -18.72 -1.55 0.01
C GLU A 397 -18.06 -2.22 -1.19
N SER A 398 -18.46 -3.46 -1.47
CA SER A 398 -18.03 -4.17 -2.65
C SER A 398 -18.67 -3.55 -3.90
N GLY A 399 -17.83 -2.92 -4.69
CA GLY A 399 -18.17 -2.50 -6.04
C GLY A 399 -17.41 -3.29 -7.07
N THR A 400 -17.89 -3.34 -8.29
CA THR A 400 -17.09 -3.78 -9.44
C THR A 400 -16.18 -2.64 -9.88
N ALA A 401 -14.90 -2.94 -10.12
CA ALA A 401 -14.01 -1.95 -10.71
C ALA A 401 -14.55 -1.52 -12.07
N ALA A 402 -14.47 -0.22 -12.36
CA ALA A 402 -14.87 0.30 -13.67
C ALA A 402 -14.00 -0.36 -14.78
N ALA A 403 -14.60 -0.63 -15.92
CA ALA A 403 -13.84 -1.11 -17.08
C ALA A 403 -12.75 -0.09 -17.43
N GLY A 404 -11.50 -0.56 -17.54
CA GLY A 404 -10.34 0.32 -17.79
C GLY A 404 -9.79 1.02 -16.55
N ALA A 405 -10.24 0.68 -15.34
CA ALA A 405 -9.65 1.21 -14.11
C ALA A 405 -8.16 0.85 -14.01
N THR A 406 -7.35 1.80 -13.54
CA THR A 406 -5.91 1.60 -13.35
C THR A 406 -5.65 0.43 -12.40
N VAL A 407 -4.79 -0.49 -12.83
CA VAL A 407 -4.26 -1.55 -11.97
C VAL A 407 -3.04 -1.02 -11.23
N TYR A 408 -2.93 -1.34 -9.97
CA TYR A 408 -1.78 -1.01 -9.13
C TYR A 408 -1.11 -2.28 -8.65
N LEU A 409 0.21 -2.26 -8.60
CA LEU A 409 1.01 -3.24 -7.86
C LEU A 409 1.41 -2.64 -6.51
N ILE A 410 1.07 -3.31 -5.42
CA ILE A 410 1.59 -2.97 -4.09
C ILE A 410 2.75 -3.91 -3.81
N SER A 411 3.92 -3.34 -3.54
CA SER A 411 5.13 -4.08 -3.22
C SER A 411 5.23 -4.39 -1.72
N ALA A 412 6.15 -5.29 -1.35
CA ALA A 412 6.44 -5.61 0.05
C ALA A 412 6.92 -4.40 0.88
N GLN A 413 7.35 -3.32 0.23
CA GLN A 413 7.72 -2.05 0.87
C GLN A 413 6.50 -1.18 1.22
N GLY A 414 5.28 -1.65 0.93
CA GLY A 414 4.06 -0.91 1.26
C GLY A 414 3.79 0.30 0.35
N VAL A 415 4.32 0.29 -0.87
CA VAL A 415 4.10 1.33 -1.87
C VAL A 415 3.28 0.77 -3.02
N ARG A 416 2.25 1.50 -3.46
CA ARG A 416 1.46 1.17 -4.65
C ARG A 416 2.03 1.84 -5.89
N TYR A 417 2.16 1.09 -6.96
CA TYR A 417 2.68 1.54 -8.23
C TYR A 417 1.60 1.42 -9.32
N PRO A 418 1.16 2.51 -9.95
CA PRO A 418 0.27 2.43 -11.10
C PRO A 418 0.95 1.66 -12.24
N LEU A 419 0.25 0.70 -12.84
CA LEU A 419 0.73 -0.06 -13.99
C LEU A 419 0.26 0.61 -15.29
N GLY A 420 1.21 0.97 -16.14
CA GLY A 420 0.93 1.49 -17.48
C GLY A 420 0.51 0.38 -18.44
N ILE A 421 0.19 0.79 -19.68
CA ILE A 421 -0.20 -0.13 -20.74
C ILE A 421 0.92 -1.14 -20.98
N GLY A 422 0.55 -2.43 -21.07
CA GLY A 422 1.50 -3.54 -21.28
C GLY A 422 2.33 -3.94 -20.04
N ALA A 423 2.32 -3.16 -18.96
CA ALA A 423 3.14 -3.45 -17.77
C ALA A 423 2.76 -4.78 -17.10
N MET A 424 1.49 -5.17 -17.11
CA MET A 424 1.03 -6.45 -16.58
C MET A 424 1.74 -7.63 -17.25
N SER A 425 1.84 -7.61 -18.58
CA SER A 425 2.53 -8.63 -19.37
C SER A 425 4.04 -8.57 -19.15
N ALA A 426 4.65 -7.39 -19.29
CA ALA A 426 6.09 -7.18 -19.12
C ALA A 426 6.61 -7.62 -17.76
N LEU A 427 5.84 -7.43 -16.70
CA LEU A 427 6.20 -7.83 -15.34
C LEU A 427 5.84 -9.29 -15.01
N GLY A 428 5.18 -10.01 -15.94
CA GLY A 428 4.83 -11.42 -15.77
C GLY A 428 3.52 -11.66 -15.02
N TYR A 429 2.65 -10.66 -14.93
CA TYR A 429 1.34 -10.74 -14.24
C TYR A 429 0.18 -10.96 -15.20
N GLU A 430 0.44 -11.22 -16.46
CA GLU A 430 -0.60 -11.49 -17.45
C GLU A 430 -1.53 -12.62 -17.00
N GLY A 431 -2.85 -12.43 -17.17
CA GLY A 431 -3.87 -13.36 -16.70
C GLY A 431 -4.04 -13.41 -15.16
N SER A 432 -3.31 -12.59 -14.38
CA SER A 432 -3.62 -12.39 -12.96
C SER A 432 -4.82 -11.46 -12.81
N LYS A 433 -5.73 -11.82 -11.89
CA LYS A 433 -6.93 -11.03 -11.63
C LYS A 433 -6.66 -10.03 -10.51
N PRO A 434 -6.72 -8.72 -10.76
CA PRO A 434 -6.56 -7.72 -9.72
C PRO A 434 -7.67 -7.83 -8.67
N LEU A 435 -7.31 -7.64 -7.41
CA LEU A 435 -8.25 -7.56 -6.29
C LEU A 435 -9.00 -6.22 -6.35
N ALA A 436 -10.31 -6.28 -6.31
CA ALA A 436 -11.15 -5.08 -6.20
C ALA A 436 -11.17 -4.59 -4.75
N VAL A 437 -10.73 -3.36 -4.50
CA VAL A 437 -10.73 -2.75 -3.17
C VAL A 437 -11.34 -1.35 -3.20
N PRO A 438 -12.00 -0.89 -2.13
CA PRO A 438 -12.51 0.47 -2.05
C PRO A 438 -11.43 1.52 -2.31
N ALA A 439 -11.75 2.54 -3.10
CA ALA A 439 -10.81 3.62 -3.41
C ALA A 439 -10.27 4.30 -2.15
N SER A 440 -11.09 4.41 -1.11
CA SER A 440 -10.71 4.98 0.19
C SER A 440 -9.61 4.17 0.90
N LEU A 441 -9.64 2.84 0.81
CA LEU A 441 -8.59 1.98 1.35
C LEU A 441 -7.31 2.09 0.53
N LEU A 442 -7.44 2.04 -0.80
CA LEU A 442 -6.29 2.13 -1.69
C LEU A 442 -5.58 3.49 -1.58
N ALA A 443 -6.32 4.57 -1.30
CA ALA A 443 -5.76 5.91 -1.10
C ALA A 443 -4.83 6.00 0.13
N LEU A 444 -4.97 5.11 1.10
CA LEU A 444 -4.11 5.07 2.29
C LEU A 444 -2.71 4.53 2.01
N VAL A 445 -2.52 3.82 0.89
CA VAL A 445 -1.21 3.28 0.51
C VAL A 445 -0.44 4.34 -0.28
N PRO A 446 0.81 4.69 0.12
CA PRO A 446 1.63 5.67 -0.60
C PRO A 446 1.81 5.31 -2.07
N THR A 447 1.76 6.30 -2.96
CA THR A 447 1.87 6.10 -4.40
C THR A 447 3.30 6.34 -4.88
N GLY A 448 3.89 5.35 -5.50
CA GLY A 448 5.16 5.42 -6.22
C GLY A 448 5.00 5.92 -7.66
N PRO A 449 6.08 5.87 -8.44
CA PRO A 449 6.05 6.23 -9.86
C PRO A 449 5.20 5.24 -10.67
N THR A 450 4.72 5.69 -11.83
CA THR A 450 4.03 4.82 -12.78
C THR A 450 5.02 3.83 -13.40
N LEU A 451 4.66 2.55 -13.41
CA LEU A 451 5.46 1.51 -14.04
C LEU A 451 4.99 1.34 -15.49
N SER A 452 5.66 2.00 -16.42
CA SER A 452 5.41 1.90 -17.84
C SER A 452 6.71 1.79 -18.63
N ARG A 453 6.65 1.30 -19.85
CA ARG A 453 7.81 1.19 -20.73
C ARG A 453 8.38 2.57 -21.06
N ASP A 454 7.54 3.55 -21.32
CA ASP A 454 7.95 4.90 -21.69
C ASP A 454 8.72 5.60 -20.55
N GLU A 455 8.21 5.47 -19.33
CA GLU A 455 8.91 5.98 -18.14
C GLU A 455 10.23 5.23 -17.88
N ALA A 456 10.28 3.92 -18.17
CA ALA A 456 11.49 3.11 -18.00
C ALA A 456 12.57 3.43 -19.04
N LEU A 457 12.19 3.85 -20.24
CA LEU A 457 13.11 4.30 -21.30
C LEU A 457 13.60 5.73 -21.08
N ALA A 458 13.00 6.48 -20.16
CA ALA A 458 13.43 7.83 -19.85
C ALA A 458 14.89 7.84 -19.37
N HIS A 459 15.68 8.77 -19.91
CA HIS A 459 17.09 8.91 -19.52
C HIS A 459 17.19 9.49 -18.11
N PHE A 460 17.95 8.81 -17.28
CA PHE A 460 18.28 9.33 -15.96
C PHE A 460 19.30 10.47 -16.09
N SER A 461 18.92 11.65 -15.64
CA SER A 461 19.80 12.82 -15.48
C SER A 461 19.93 13.12 -13.99
N PRO A 462 21.12 12.94 -13.39
CA PRO A 462 21.34 13.31 -11.99
C PRO A 462 21.00 14.80 -11.76
N GLY A 463 20.19 15.09 -10.75
CA GLY A 463 19.81 16.47 -10.42
C GLY A 463 18.48 16.96 -10.99
N THR A 464 17.81 16.21 -11.84
CA THR A 464 16.45 16.53 -12.26
C THR A 464 15.45 15.88 -11.29
N PRO A 465 14.64 16.64 -10.54
CA PRO A 465 13.60 16.03 -9.71
C PRO A 465 12.60 15.28 -10.61
N PRO A 466 12.03 14.15 -10.16
CA PRO A 466 11.04 13.41 -10.92
C PRO A 466 9.88 14.33 -11.28
N SER A 467 9.64 14.52 -12.57
CA SER A 467 8.50 15.30 -13.06
C SER A 467 7.20 14.69 -12.56
N ALA A 468 6.52 15.39 -11.66
CA ALA A 468 5.14 15.09 -11.33
C ALA A 468 4.29 15.45 -12.55
N ARG A 469 4.13 14.52 -13.48
CA ARG A 469 3.15 14.66 -14.55
C ARG A 469 1.77 14.44 -13.93
N PRO A 470 0.84 15.42 -14.04
CA PRO A 470 -0.52 15.21 -13.54
C PRO A 470 -1.12 14.00 -14.27
N ALA A 471 -1.77 13.12 -13.54
CA ALA A 471 -2.58 12.07 -14.13
C ALA A 471 -3.58 12.72 -15.08
N ALA A 472 -3.60 12.28 -16.34
CA ALA A 472 -4.53 12.76 -17.33
C ALA A 472 -5.96 12.55 -16.81
N SER A 473 -6.63 13.63 -16.45
CA SER A 473 -8.05 13.63 -16.16
C SER A 473 -8.79 13.31 -17.45
N SER A 474 -9.36 12.11 -17.56
CA SER A 474 -10.33 11.76 -18.57
C SER A 474 -11.64 12.51 -18.28
N GLY A 475 -11.66 13.80 -18.60
CA GLY A 475 -12.86 14.61 -18.65
C GLY A 475 -13.60 14.30 -19.93
N GLY A 476 -14.67 13.51 -19.83
CA GLY A 476 -15.64 13.32 -20.90
C GLY A 476 -16.35 14.65 -21.19
N ALA A 477 -16.04 15.23 -22.34
CA ALA A 477 -16.79 16.36 -22.86
C ALA A 477 -18.14 15.89 -23.38
N ALA A 478 -19.20 16.20 -22.66
CA ALA A 478 -20.55 16.16 -23.19
C ALA A 478 -20.72 17.33 -24.20
N LYS A 479 -20.88 16.96 -25.46
CA LYS A 479 -21.32 17.90 -26.51
C LYS A 479 -22.79 18.27 -26.28
N SER A 480 -23.07 19.54 -26.01
CA SER A 480 -24.38 20.12 -26.25
C SER A 480 -24.31 20.99 -27.51
N SER A 481 -25.02 20.57 -28.51
CA SER A 481 -25.32 21.29 -29.77
C SER A 481 -26.32 22.41 -29.53
N GLY A 482 -26.03 23.58 -30.06
CA GLY A 482 -26.99 24.66 -30.13
C GLY A 482 -26.36 25.94 -30.69
N SER A 483 -26.37 26.10 -32.02
CA SER A 483 -26.21 27.37 -32.73
C SER A 483 -27.59 27.87 -33.17
N PRO A 484 -27.77 29.05 -33.82
CA PRO A 484 -27.01 30.29 -33.86
C PRO A 484 -27.90 31.57 -33.75
N THR A 485 -27.35 32.73 -33.83
CA THR A 485 -27.72 33.87 -34.66
C THR A 485 -27.44 35.24 -34.05
N SER A 486 -26.77 36.02 -34.88
CA SER A 486 -26.83 37.44 -35.20
C SER A 486 -25.98 38.45 -34.45
N SER A 487 -24.98 38.91 -35.16
CA SER A 487 -24.38 40.26 -35.08
C SER A 487 -25.38 41.33 -35.62
N PRO A 488 -25.16 42.68 -35.60
CA PRO A 488 -23.88 43.38 -35.65
C PRO A 488 -23.83 44.77 -34.95
N SER A 489 -22.63 45.37 -35.13
CA SER A 489 -22.30 46.84 -35.17
C SER A 489 -22.27 47.60 -33.87
N GLY A 490 -21.25 48.33 -33.54
CA GLY A 490 -20.50 49.38 -34.13
C GLY A 490 -20.01 50.32 -33.06
N GLY A 491 -18.87 50.96 -33.25
CA GLY A 491 -18.58 52.20 -32.53
C GLY A 491 -17.21 52.36 -31.88
N SER A 492 -16.36 52.97 -32.62
CA SER A 492 -15.03 53.54 -32.38
C SER A 492 -14.92 54.52 -31.21
N ALA A 493 -13.71 54.66 -30.70
CA ALA A 493 -12.89 55.88 -30.49
C ALA A 493 -12.07 55.78 -29.22
N GLU A 494 -10.75 55.68 -29.34
CA GLU A 494 -9.70 56.71 -29.12
C GLU A 494 -9.75 57.39 -27.77
N SER A 495 -8.71 57.39 -26.96
CA SER A 495 -7.47 58.14 -27.00
C SER A 495 -6.69 58.06 -25.69
N SER A 496 -5.41 57.82 -25.83
CA SER A 496 -4.25 58.54 -25.29
C SER A 496 -4.20 58.97 -23.81
N GLY A 497 -3.04 58.68 -23.22
CA GLY A 497 -2.52 59.42 -22.08
C GLY A 497 -1.51 58.72 -21.20
N ARG A 498 -0.26 58.73 -21.59
CA ARG A 498 0.92 58.67 -20.69
C ARG A 498 1.33 60.14 -20.44
N PRO A 499 2.19 60.60 -19.47
CA PRO A 499 3.25 59.84 -18.76
C PRO A 499 3.55 60.34 -17.32
N SER A 500 4.55 59.71 -16.74
CA SER A 500 5.75 60.25 -16.03
C SER A 500 5.76 60.49 -14.52
N SER A 501 6.80 59.92 -13.99
CA SER A 501 7.88 60.45 -13.08
C SER A 501 7.55 60.49 -11.59
N GLY A 502 8.38 59.86 -10.81
CA GLY A 502 9.61 60.33 -10.25
C GLY A 502 9.72 60.02 -8.77
N GLY A 503 10.92 59.66 -8.36
CA GLY A 503 11.55 60.06 -7.10
C GLY A 503 11.85 58.96 -6.10
N SER A 504 12.97 58.35 -6.17
CA SER A 504 14.16 58.36 -5.29
C SER A 504 13.93 58.69 -3.81
N THR A 505 14.36 57.79 -2.91
CA THR A 505 15.45 58.07 -1.94
C THR A 505 15.69 56.86 -1.01
N GLU A 506 16.88 56.28 -1.08
CA GLU A 506 17.62 55.69 0.06
C GLU A 506 18.23 56.85 0.87
N PRO A 507 18.76 56.68 2.12
CA PRO A 507 19.81 55.74 2.45
C PRO A 507 19.93 55.26 3.93
N SER A 508 20.77 54.22 4.08
CA SER A 508 21.84 54.01 5.07
C SER A 508 21.58 53.86 6.58
N GLY A 509 22.20 52.83 7.14
CA GLY A 509 22.60 52.76 8.53
C GLY A 509 22.82 51.37 9.07
N GLY A 510 24.00 50.77 8.90
CA GLY A 510 24.53 49.80 9.85
C GLY A 510 25.54 50.51 10.80
N PRO A 511 26.34 49.84 11.65
CA PRO A 511 26.45 48.46 12.08
C PRO A 511 26.65 48.30 13.62
N SER A 512 26.82 47.09 14.15
CA SER A 512 27.82 46.67 15.18
C SER A 512 27.33 45.40 15.92
N SER A 513 28.01 44.30 15.82
CA SER A 513 29.18 43.78 16.57
C SER A 513 28.90 43.33 18.01
N GLY A 514 29.29 42.06 18.30
CA GLY A 514 29.53 41.46 19.61
C GLY A 514 29.08 40.02 19.64
N ALA A 515 29.82 39.04 19.37
CA ALA A 515 31.01 38.35 19.91
C ALA A 515 30.76 37.58 21.21
N SER A 516 31.14 36.31 21.17
CA SER A 516 31.66 35.44 22.25
C SER A 516 30.63 34.80 23.19
N ALA A 517 30.67 33.54 23.63
CA ALA A 517 31.68 32.49 23.63
C ALA A 517 31.03 31.20 24.11
N SER A 518 31.54 30.09 23.63
CA SER A 518 31.42 28.77 24.26
C SER A 518 32.25 28.73 25.52
N PRO A 519 32.00 27.79 26.45
CA PRO A 519 32.87 26.64 26.51
C PRO A 519 32.24 25.27 26.87
N ASP A 520 32.69 24.22 26.25
CA ASP A 520 32.92 22.88 26.77
C ASP A 520 34.18 22.87 27.69
N PRO A 521 34.58 21.79 28.41
CA PRO A 521 34.00 20.47 28.71
C PRO A 521 34.20 20.02 30.18
N ALA A 522 33.72 18.84 30.57
CA ALA A 522 34.51 17.91 31.37
C ALA A 522 33.82 16.57 31.62
N ALA A 523 34.61 15.56 31.35
CA ALA A 523 34.46 14.16 31.64
C ALA A 523 34.39 13.81 33.15
N SER A 524 33.71 12.71 33.42
CA SER A 524 34.24 11.64 34.32
C SER A 524 33.23 10.50 34.52
N SER A 525 33.56 9.33 34.06
CA SER A 525 33.25 8.02 34.67
C SER A 525 34.37 7.74 35.69
N PRO A 526 34.35 6.68 36.54
CA PRO A 526 33.51 5.47 36.59
C PRO A 526 33.18 5.02 38.04
N GLY A 527 32.46 3.90 38.21
CA GLY A 527 32.38 3.21 39.50
C GLY A 527 31.46 1.99 39.45
N ALA A 528 32.09 0.85 39.42
CA ALA A 528 31.53 -0.48 39.58
C ALA A 528 31.07 -0.76 41.03
N GLY A 529 30.21 -1.76 41.18
CA GLY A 529 30.02 -2.45 42.43
C GLY A 529 28.62 -2.95 42.71
N ASP A 530 28.53 -4.29 42.66
CA ASP A 530 27.58 -5.30 43.17
C ASP A 530 26.32 -5.58 42.41
#